data_c56d2e3b1e8d7636b3fd297772b5d555
#
_entry.id   c56d2e3b1e8d7636b3fd297772b5d555
#
_cell.length_a   1.000
_cell.length_b   1.000
_cell.length_c   1.000
_cell.angle_alpha   90.00
_cell.angle_beta   90.00
_cell.angle_gamma   90.00
#
_symmetry.space_group_name_H-M   'P 1'
#
loop_
_entity.id
_entity.type
_entity.pdbx_description
1 polymer ?
#
loop_
_entity_poly.entity_id
_entity_poly.type
_entity_poly.pdbx_seq_one_letter_code
_entity_poly.pdbx_strand_id
1 'polypeptide(L)'
;MIEKQSAGIKYFAVLTGLLRDRPVFLEEISQGVRLPSKIISLLVCSSLFLAIYGGIIGAYHSWMQALSSAVKLPALYLITLLICLPALYFSNIIFGSRRSFAQHMVLVLTAVSITSVLLFSFAPITLFFLLTTNNYQFLIILNVIIFSATGFIGISSLYNATNVVLEQDDEGKQTRQKILQFWLFLYAFVGSQLGWTLRPFFGTPNSIFQLFREREGNFYLSVIQAIGYMLGFRS
;
A
#
# COMPACT_ATOMS: atom_id res chain seq x y z
N MET A 1 17.00 -18.94 20.35
CA MET A 1 17.48 -17.80 19.57
C MET A 1 17.68 -18.13 18.08
N ILE A 2 18.21 -19.30 17.75
CA ILE A 2 18.51 -19.78 16.37
C ILE A 2 17.23 -19.99 15.52
N GLU A 3 16.15 -20.44 16.13
CA GLU A 3 14.87 -20.73 15.45
C GLU A 3 14.14 -19.47 14.94
N LYS A 4 14.23 -18.37 15.68
CA LYS A 4 13.67 -17.06 15.27
C LYS A 4 14.44 -16.42 14.10
N GLN A 5 15.75 -16.65 14.03
CA GLN A 5 16.60 -16.17 12.93
C GLN A 5 16.31 -16.92 11.62
N SER A 6 16.00 -18.23 11.72
CA SER A 6 15.55 -19.05 10.59
C SER A 6 14.20 -18.61 10.01
N ALA A 7 13.27 -18.14 10.84
CA ALA A 7 11.94 -17.69 10.38
C ALA A 7 12.04 -16.37 9.57
N GLY A 8 12.81 -15.40 10.03
CA GLY A 8 13.02 -14.13 9.31
C GLY A 8 13.63 -14.33 7.92
N ILE A 9 14.61 -15.22 7.80
CA ILE A 9 15.24 -15.58 6.53
C ILE A 9 14.22 -16.22 5.58
N LYS A 10 13.31 -17.07 6.08
CA LYS A 10 12.24 -17.69 5.28
C LYS A 10 11.25 -16.67 4.73
N TYR A 11 10.84 -15.66 5.53
CA TYR A 11 9.91 -14.63 5.07
C TYR A 11 10.54 -13.76 3.99
N PHE A 12 11.80 -13.36 4.19
CA PHE A 12 12.53 -12.55 3.22
C PHE A 12 12.82 -13.32 1.92
N ALA A 13 13.06 -14.64 2.00
CA ALA A 13 13.25 -15.48 0.82
C ALA A 13 12.02 -15.49 -0.11
N VAL A 14 10.79 -15.50 0.44
CA VAL A 14 9.55 -15.42 -0.34
C VAL A 14 9.45 -14.07 -1.06
N LEU A 15 9.76 -12.98 -0.37
CA LEU A 15 9.77 -11.65 -0.99
C LEU A 15 10.83 -11.53 -2.08
N THR A 16 12.04 -12.07 -1.83
CA THR A 16 13.11 -12.10 -2.84
C THR A 16 12.70 -12.93 -4.06
N GLY A 17 12.03 -14.06 -3.87
CA GLY A 17 11.46 -14.86 -4.96
C GLY A 17 10.47 -14.07 -5.80
N LEU A 18 9.57 -13.31 -5.16
CA LEU A 18 8.64 -12.40 -5.86
C LEU A 18 9.36 -11.35 -6.71
N LEU A 19 10.45 -10.77 -6.21
CA LEU A 19 11.16 -9.69 -6.90
C LEU A 19 12.07 -10.20 -8.01
N ARG A 20 12.67 -11.38 -7.82
CA ARG A 20 13.66 -11.96 -8.74
C ARG A 20 13.03 -12.77 -9.86
N ASP A 21 12.09 -13.67 -9.50
CA ASP A 21 11.49 -14.64 -10.41
C ASP A 21 9.97 -14.54 -10.42
N ARG A 22 9.48 -13.34 -10.75
CA ARG A 22 8.05 -13.00 -10.73
C ARG A 22 7.16 -13.96 -11.52
N PRO A 23 7.52 -14.40 -12.76
CA PRO A 23 6.69 -15.35 -13.50
C PRO A 23 6.48 -16.67 -12.76
N VAL A 24 7.55 -17.24 -12.21
CA VAL A 24 7.49 -18.50 -11.44
C VAL A 24 6.64 -18.30 -10.16
N PHE A 25 6.79 -17.17 -9.50
CA PHE A 25 6.00 -16.84 -8.31
C PHE A 25 4.50 -16.76 -8.60
N LEU A 26 4.12 -16.15 -9.73
CA LEU A 26 2.72 -16.04 -10.17
C LEU A 26 2.15 -17.41 -10.60
N GLU A 27 2.95 -18.23 -11.26
CA GLU A 27 2.57 -19.60 -11.61
C GLU A 27 2.28 -20.44 -10.37
N GLU A 28 3.13 -20.37 -9.34
CA GLU A 28 2.90 -21.03 -8.05
C GLU A 28 1.61 -20.52 -7.35
N ILE A 29 1.24 -19.25 -7.52
CA ILE A 29 -0.05 -18.73 -7.02
C ILE A 29 -1.19 -19.37 -7.81
N SER A 30 -1.08 -19.45 -9.13
CA SER A 30 -2.11 -20.03 -9.97
C SER A 30 -2.36 -21.51 -9.63
N GLN A 31 -1.31 -22.25 -9.31
CA GLN A 31 -1.35 -23.66 -8.90
C GLN A 31 -1.74 -23.83 -7.41
N GLY A 32 -1.84 -22.76 -6.62
CA GLY A 32 -2.18 -22.84 -5.20
C GLY A 32 -1.04 -23.30 -4.30
N VAL A 33 0.21 -23.23 -4.75
CA VAL A 33 1.39 -23.76 -4.04
C VAL A 33 1.78 -22.84 -2.87
N ARG A 34 1.82 -23.39 -1.64
CA ARG A 34 2.29 -22.76 -0.41
C ARG A 34 1.64 -21.39 -0.11
N LEU A 35 0.36 -21.20 -0.44
CA LEU A 35 -0.34 -19.93 -0.23
C LEU A 35 -0.27 -19.39 1.20
N PRO A 36 -0.50 -20.19 2.27
CA PRO A 36 -0.41 -19.67 3.65
C PRO A 36 0.96 -19.09 3.99
N SER A 37 2.04 -19.77 3.57
CA SER A 37 3.41 -19.28 3.78
C SER A 37 3.67 -17.98 3.04
N LYS A 38 3.18 -17.85 1.80
CA LYS A 38 3.28 -16.61 1.01
C LYS A 38 2.52 -15.46 1.67
N ILE A 39 1.28 -15.71 2.13
CA ILE A 39 0.47 -14.70 2.83
C ILE A 39 1.22 -14.16 4.04
N ILE A 40 1.68 -15.02 4.94
CA ILE A 40 2.37 -14.60 6.16
C ILE A 40 3.67 -13.85 5.82
N SER A 41 4.45 -14.36 4.87
CA SER A 41 5.72 -13.75 4.49
C SER A 41 5.55 -12.36 3.90
N LEU A 42 4.59 -12.21 2.97
CA LEU A 42 4.31 -10.91 2.34
C LEU A 42 3.71 -9.91 3.35
N LEU A 43 2.81 -10.36 4.24
CA LEU A 43 2.28 -9.52 5.33
C LEU A 43 3.37 -9.01 6.24
N VAL A 44 4.25 -9.87 6.72
CA VAL A 44 5.32 -9.50 7.65
C VAL A 44 6.31 -8.55 6.99
N CYS A 45 6.80 -8.89 5.79
CA CYS A 45 7.78 -8.06 5.08
C CYS A 45 7.20 -6.70 4.69
N SER A 46 5.99 -6.66 4.12
CA SER A 46 5.37 -5.39 3.73
C SER A 46 5.08 -4.50 4.93
N SER A 47 4.57 -5.07 6.04
CA SER A 47 4.33 -4.32 7.27
C SER A 47 5.61 -3.73 7.84
N LEU A 48 6.73 -4.48 7.83
CA LEU A 48 8.02 -4.00 8.32
C LEU A 48 8.53 -2.81 7.48
N PHE A 49 8.52 -2.93 6.15
CA PHE A 49 9.00 -1.86 5.27
C PHE A 49 8.13 -0.61 5.34
N LEU A 50 6.81 -0.77 5.39
CA LEU A 50 5.88 0.33 5.60
C LEU A 50 6.07 0.99 6.97
N ALA A 51 6.32 0.20 8.03
CA ALA A 51 6.58 0.73 9.37
C ALA A 51 7.86 1.56 9.41
N ILE A 52 8.94 1.09 8.78
CA ILE A 52 10.20 1.84 8.72
C ILE A 52 9.98 3.17 7.97
N TYR A 53 9.35 3.12 6.80
CA TYR A 53 9.07 4.34 6.03
C TYR A 53 8.16 5.30 6.80
N GLY A 54 7.08 4.78 7.42
CA GLY A 54 6.17 5.56 8.27
C GLY A 54 6.88 6.20 9.45
N GLY A 55 7.80 5.47 10.09
CA GLY A 55 8.63 5.99 11.17
C GLY A 55 9.51 7.17 10.73
N ILE A 56 10.13 7.06 9.55
CA ILE A 56 10.96 8.12 8.99
C ILE A 56 10.15 9.39 8.74
N ILE A 57 9.00 9.30 8.07
CA ILE A 57 8.18 10.49 7.80
C ILE A 57 7.63 11.13 9.08
N GLY A 58 7.27 10.31 10.08
CA GLY A 58 6.79 10.81 11.37
C GLY A 58 7.89 11.43 12.25
N ALA A 59 9.14 11.03 12.07
CA ALA A 59 10.28 11.53 12.83
C ALA A 59 10.53 13.03 12.61
N TYR A 60 9.99 13.62 11.55
CA TYR A 60 10.07 15.06 11.30
C TYR A 60 9.49 15.88 12.45
N HIS A 61 8.42 15.43 13.08
CA HIS A 61 7.74 16.16 14.15
C HIS A 61 8.24 15.76 15.54
N SER A 62 8.20 14.48 15.85
CA SER A 62 8.60 13.95 17.16
C SER A 62 8.74 12.43 17.14
N TRP A 63 9.38 11.87 18.16
CA TRP A 63 9.50 10.43 18.31
C TRP A 63 8.13 9.73 18.50
N MET A 64 7.17 10.39 19.17
CA MET A 64 5.79 9.88 19.29
C MET A 64 5.09 9.82 17.94
N GLN A 65 5.29 10.85 17.10
CA GLN A 65 4.75 10.86 15.75
C GLN A 65 5.41 9.78 14.89
N ALA A 66 6.72 9.54 15.04
CA ALA A 66 7.42 8.46 14.37
C ALA A 66 6.80 7.09 14.69
N LEU A 67 6.57 6.79 15.97
CA LEU A 67 5.91 5.54 16.39
C LEU A 67 4.46 5.44 15.88
N SER A 68 3.71 6.54 15.98
CA SER A 68 2.34 6.62 15.46
C SER A 68 2.29 6.32 13.96
N SER A 69 3.14 6.98 13.16
CA SER A 69 3.17 6.82 11.71
C SER A 69 3.73 5.46 11.28
N ALA A 70 4.66 4.89 12.06
CA ALA A 70 5.16 3.52 11.85
C ALA A 70 4.06 2.46 12.00
N VAL A 71 3.05 2.69 12.83
CA VAL A 71 1.89 1.80 12.97
C VAL A 71 0.80 2.13 11.94
N LYS A 72 0.54 3.42 11.72
CA LYS A 72 -0.56 3.88 10.84
C LYS A 72 -0.33 3.53 9.38
N LEU A 73 0.91 3.58 8.90
CA LEU A 73 1.18 3.32 7.47
C LEU A 73 0.93 1.86 7.10
N PRO A 74 1.43 0.84 7.81
CA PRO A 74 1.01 -0.54 7.58
C PRO A 74 -0.50 -0.74 7.77
N ALA A 75 -1.08 -0.16 8.82
CA ALA A 75 -2.51 -0.26 9.08
C ALA A 75 -3.35 0.29 7.92
N LEU A 76 -2.96 1.42 7.32
CA LEU A 76 -3.61 2.00 6.16
C LEU A 76 -3.72 0.98 5.02
N TYR A 77 -2.60 0.39 4.61
CA TYR A 77 -2.57 -0.57 3.51
C TYR A 77 -3.32 -1.87 3.83
N LEU A 78 -3.13 -2.41 5.03
CA LEU A 78 -3.74 -3.68 5.43
C LEU A 78 -5.24 -3.57 5.69
N ILE A 79 -5.71 -2.48 6.31
CA ILE A 79 -7.15 -2.25 6.53
C ILE A 79 -7.84 -2.00 5.19
N THR A 80 -7.25 -1.21 4.28
CA THR A 80 -7.76 -1.03 2.93
C THR A 80 -7.89 -2.37 2.20
N LEU A 81 -6.86 -3.22 2.30
CA LEU A 81 -6.88 -4.56 1.73
C LEU A 81 -8.01 -5.40 2.35
N LEU A 82 -8.12 -5.41 3.67
CA LEU A 82 -9.14 -6.19 4.39
C LEU A 82 -10.57 -5.80 4.00
N ILE A 83 -10.81 -4.50 3.82
CA ILE A 83 -12.14 -3.98 3.41
C ILE A 83 -12.43 -4.31 1.94
N CYS A 84 -11.45 -4.15 1.06
CA CYS A 84 -11.66 -4.27 -0.39
C CYS A 84 -11.54 -5.70 -0.92
N LEU A 85 -10.80 -6.58 -0.24
CA LEU A 85 -10.55 -7.95 -0.69
C LEU A 85 -11.82 -8.78 -0.87
N PRO A 86 -12.81 -8.76 0.06
CA PRO A 86 -14.06 -9.49 -0.12
C PRO A 86 -14.81 -9.07 -1.38
N ALA A 87 -14.87 -7.76 -1.67
CA ALA A 87 -15.52 -7.23 -2.87
C ALA A 87 -14.86 -7.77 -4.15
N LEU A 88 -13.52 -7.82 -4.21
CA LEU A 88 -12.79 -8.41 -5.33
C LEU A 88 -13.11 -9.89 -5.50
N TYR A 89 -13.08 -10.63 -4.41
CA TYR A 89 -13.30 -12.08 -4.41
C TYR A 89 -14.71 -12.45 -4.88
N PHE A 90 -15.74 -11.85 -4.26
CA PHE A 90 -17.14 -12.15 -4.63
C PHE A 90 -17.43 -11.72 -6.07
N SER A 91 -16.96 -10.56 -6.50
CA SER A 91 -17.13 -10.13 -7.89
C SER A 91 -16.51 -11.12 -8.87
N ASN A 92 -15.28 -11.58 -8.61
CA ASN A 92 -14.63 -12.55 -9.50
C ASN A 92 -15.35 -13.92 -9.54
N ILE A 93 -15.89 -14.40 -8.40
CA ILE A 93 -16.65 -15.66 -8.37
C ILE A 93 -17.95 -15.54 -9.18
N ILE A 94 -18.71 -14.46 -9.02
CA ILE A 94 -19.95 -14.22 -9.77
C ILE A 94 -19.69 -14.26 -11.28
N PHE A 95 -18.52 -13.82 -11.73
CA PHE A 95 -18.13 -13.81 -13.13
C PHE A 95 -17.23 -15.00 -13.53
N GLY A 96 -17.40 -16.14 -12.84
CA GLY A 96 -16.87 -17.44 -13.24
C GLY A 96 -15.42 -17.74 -12.87
N SER A 97 -14.79 -16.95 -11.99
CA SER A 97 -13.46 -17.28 -11.48
C SER A 97 -13.50 -18.52 -10.58
N ARG A 98 -12.63 -19.48 -10.84
CA ARG A 98 -12.46 -20.70 -10.02
C ARG A 98 -11.36 -20.56 -8.97
N ARG A 99 -10.80 -19.35 -8.78
CA ARG A 99 -9.68 -19.11 -7.87
C ARG A 99 -10.14 -18.98 -6.42
N SER A 100 -9.36 -19.54 -5.50
CA SER A 100 -9.65 -19.49 -4.07
C SER A 100 -9.46 -18.08 -3.48
N PHE A 101 -10.08 -17.81 -2.33
CA PHE A 101 -9.87 -16.59 -1.58
C PHE A 101 -8.38 -16.33 -1.26
N ALA A 102 -7.65 -17.40 -0.89
CA ALA A 102 -6.22 -17.31 -0.59
C ALA A 102 -5.38 -16.87 -1.80
N GLN A 103 -5.72 -17.30 -3.03
CA GLN A 103 -5.05 -16.86 -4.24
C GLN A 103 -5.27 -15.36 -4.49
N HIS A 104 -6.50 -14.85 -4.35
CA HIS A 104 -6.79 -13.41 -4.45
C HIS A 104 -6.04 -12.62 -3.38
N MET A 105 -6.00 -13.12 -2.15
CA MET A 105 -5.26 -12.48 -1.06
C MET A 105 -3.76 -12.37 -1.36
N VAL A 106 -3.12 -13.44 -1.86
CA VAL A 106 -1.70 -13.40 -2.25
C VAL A 106 -1.46 -12.42 -3.39
N LEU A 107 -2.35 -12.37 -4.40
CA LEU A 107 -2.23 -11.42 -5.51
C LEU A 107 -2.24 -9.96 -5.04
N VAL A 108 -3.19 -9.59 -4.17
CA VAL A 108 -3.26 -8.21 -3.65
C VAL A 108 -2.06 -7.93 -2.72
N LEU A 109 -1.66 -8.89 -1.88
CA LEU A 109 -0.47 -8.76 -1.04
C LEU A 109 0.82 -8.62 -1.86
N THR A 110 0.90 -9.24 -3.03
CA THR A 110 2.02 -9.04 -3.97
C THR A 110 2.16 -7.57 -4.35
N ALA A 111 1.06 -6.89 -4.70
CA ALA A 111 1.07 -5.47 -5.02
C ALA A 111 1.46 -4.60 -3.82
N VAL A 112 0.89 -4.87 -2.64
CA VAL A 112 1.24 -4.16 -1.40
C VAL A 112 2.73 -4.36 -1.07
N SER A 113 3.27 -5.57 -1.25
CA SER A 113 4.68 -5.86 -1.00
C SER A 113 5.60 -5.12 -1.97
N ILE A 114 5.26 -5.05 -3.26
CA ILE A 114 6.03 -4.27 -4.24
C ILE A 114 6.02 -2.79 -3.87
N THR A 115 4.84 -2.23 -3.55
CA THR A 115 4.71 -0.84 -3.10
C THR A 115 5.55 -0.58 -1.85
N SER A 116 5.53 -1.49 -0.87
CA SER A 116 6.28 -1.36 0.38
C SER A 116 7.80 -1.37 0.17
N VAL A 117 8.30 -2.23 -0.73
CA VAL A 117 9.72 -2.28 -1.11
C VAL A 117 10.14 -0.99 -1.80
N LEU A 118 9.31 -0.49 -2.72
CA LEU A 118 9.59 0.78 -3.40
C LEU A 118 9.62 1.95 -2.42
N LEU A 119 8.64 2.05 -1.51
CA LEU A 119 8.66 3.07 -0.46
C LEU A 119 9.91 2.97 0.41
N PHE A 120 10.28 1.76 0.83
CA PHE A 120 11.49 1.54 1.59
C PHE A 120 12.75 1.94 0.82
N SER A 121 12.79 1.72 -0.50
CA SER A 121 13.89 2.16 -1.37
C SER A 121 14.01 3.69 -1.43
N PHE A 122 12.91 4.43 -1.29
CA PHE A 122 12.90 5.89 -1.18
C PHE A 122 13.19 6.41 0.24
N ALA A 123 13.24 5.53 1.25
CA ALA A 123 13.46 5.91 2.63
C ALA A 123 14.76 6.72 2.86
N PRO A 124 15.93 6.35 2.27
CA PRO A 124 17.15 7.14 2.41
C PRO A 124 17.02 8.54 1.82
N ILE A 125 16.33 8.69 0.69
CA ILE A 125 16.11 9.99 0.04
C ILE A 125 15.20 10.85 0.91
N THR A 126 14.11 10.30 1.42
CA THR A 126 13.20 11.00 2.33
C THR A 126 13.93 11.43 3.61
N LEU A 127 14.73 10.54 4.19
CA LEU A 127 15.53 10.82 5.39
C LEU A 127 16.54 11.93 5.14
N PHE A 128 17.25 11.91 4.00
CA PHE A 128 18.20 12.96 3.61
C PHE A 128 17.52 14.33 3.57
N PHE A 129 16.38 14.46 2.88
CA PHE A 129 15.67 15.74 2.82
C PHE A 129 15.05 16.13 4.17
N LEU A 130 14.65 15.18 4.99
CA LEU A 130 14.14 15.43 6.32
C LEU A 130 15.21 16.05 7.24
N LEU A 131 16.47 15.67 7.08
CA LEU A 131 17.60 16.19 7.86
C LEU A 131 18.18 17.51 7.31
N THR A 132 18.05 17.75 6.00
CA THR A 132 18.70 18.89 5.33
C THR A 132 17.73 20.06 5.05
N THR A 133 16.42 19.82 5.03
CA THR A 133 15.43 20.82 4.62
C THR A 133 14.49 21.17 5.77
N ASN A 134 14.39 22.47 6.09
CA ASN A 134 13.42 22.97 7.05
C ASN A 134 12.05 23.32 6.42
N ASN A 135 11.85 23.02 5.13
CA ASN A 135 10.63 23.35 4.43
C ASN A 135 9.61 22.21 4.51
N TYR A 136 8.64 22.35 5.39
CA TYR A 136 7.56 21.38 5.61
C TYR A 136 6.72 21.10 4.37
N GLN A 137 6.40 22.13 3.57
CA GLN A 137 5.60 21.97 2.36
C GLN A 137 6.32 21.17 1.29
N PHE A 138 7.63 21.41 1.14
CA PHE A 138 8.46 20.62 0.22
C PHE A 138 8.45 19.13 0.59
N LEU A 139 8.60 18.81 1.89
CA LEU A 139 8.56 17.42 2.36
C LEU A 139 7.22 16.73 2.08
N ILE A 140 6.11 17.44 2.25
CA ILE A 140 4.78 16.92 1.92
C ILE A 140 4.69 16.61 0.43
N ILE A 141 5.06 17.56 -0.44
CA ILE A 141 5.00 17.39 -1.90
C ILE A 141 5.89 16.24 -2.34
N LEU A 142 7.13 16.17 -1.85
CA LEU A 142 8.05 15.08 -2.13
C LEU A 142 7.41 13.71 -1.82
N ASN A 143 6.82 13.58 -0.63
CA ASN A 143 6.20 12.34 -0.23
C ASN A 143 4.92 12.03 -1.02
N VAL A 144 4.11 13.02 -1.37
CA VAL A 144 2.95 12.82 -2.27
C VAL A 144 3.40 12.26 -3.61
N ILE A 145 4.49 12.78 -4.19
CA ILE A 145 5.06 12.27 -5.44
C ILE A 145 5.54 10.82 -5.26
N ILE A 146 6.27 10.52 -4.18
CA ILE A 146 6.76 9.18 -3.89
C ILE A 146 5.59 8.19 -3.72
N PHE A 147 4.58 8.53 -2.91
CA PHE A 147 3.39 7.68 -2.73
C PHE A 147 2.60 7.48 -4.02
N SER A 148 2.45 8.52 -4.84
CA SER A 148 1.76 8.43 -6.13
C SER A 148 2.50 7.53 -7.11
N ALA A 149 3.82 7.70 -7.23
CA ALA A 149 4.64 6.89 -8.14
C ALA A 149 4.68 5.41 -7.70
N THR A 150 4.94 5.15 -6.42
CA THR A 150 4.99 3.78 -5.89
C THR A 150 3.63 3.10 -5.92
N GLY A 151 2.55 3.84 -5.64
CA GLY A 151 1.18 3.36 -5.75
C GLY A 151 0.80 2.99 -7.17
N PHE A 152 1.15 3.83 -8.15
CA PHE A 152 0.92 3.54 -9.57
C PHE A 152 1.65 2.27 -10.03
N ILE A 153 2.92 2.08 -9.64
CA ILE A 153 3.68 0.86 -9.94
C ILE A 153 3.04 -0.36 -9.27
N GLY A 154 2.58 -0.24 -8.02
CA GLY A 154 1.87 -1.29 -7.29
C GLY A 154 0.58 -1.71 -8.00
N ILE A 155 -0.23 -0.74 -8.44
CA ILE A 155 -1.47 -0.97 -9.20
C ILE A 155 -1.18 -1.66 -10.52
N SER A 156 -0.21 -1.17 -11.30
CA SER A 156 0.21 -1.77 -12.57
C SER A 156 0.70 -3.21 -12.36
N SER A 157 1.43 -3.43 -11.26
CA SER A 157 1.89 -4.76 -10.87
C SER A 157 0.73 -5.72 -10.57
N LEU A 158 -0.30 -5.26 -9.84
CA LEU A 158 -1.48 -6.05 -9.55
C LEU A 158 -2.25 -6.40 -10.83
N TYR A 159 -2.46 -5.40 -11.70
CA TYR A 159 -3.14 -5.60 -12.97
C TYR A 159 -2.47 -6.68 -13.82
N ASN A 160 -1.14 -6.60 -13.97
CA ASN A 160 -0.37 -7.58 -14.72
C ASN A 160 -0.39 -8.97 -14.04
N ALA A 161 -0.23 -9.03 -12.72
CA ALA A 161 -0.27 -10.30 -11.99
C ALA A 161 -1.63 -10.98 -12.09
N THR A 162 -2.71 -10.22 -12.02
CA THR A 162 -4.08 -10.73 -12.15
C THR A 162 -4.34 -11.27 -13.55
N ASN A 163 -3.87 -10.57 -14.59
CA ASN A 163 -4.00 -11.04 -15.96
C ASN A 163 -3.29 -12.38 -16.15
N VAL A 164 -2.05 -12.53 -15.69
CA VAL A 164 -1.29 -13.77 -15.79
C VAL A 164 -1.98 -14.94 -15.08
N VAL A 165 -2.47 -14.70 -13.85
CA VAL A 165 -3.09 -15.75 -13.03
C VAL A 165 -4.50 -16.10 -13.50
N LEU A 166 -5.27 -15.16 -14.06
CA LEU A 166 -6.66 -15.35 -14.48
C LEU A 166 -6.78 -15.72 -15.96
N GLU A 167 -5.73 -15.58 -16.77
CA GLU A 167 -5.76 -15.78 -18.22
C GLU A 167 -6.00 -17.23 -18.70
N GLN A 168 -5.97 -18.19 -17.79
CA GLN A 168 -6.19 -19.61 -18.15
C GLN A 168 -7.66 -19.96 -18.48
N ASP A 169 -8.61 -19.05 -18.25
CA ASP A 169 -10.03 -19.23 -18.60
C ASP A 169 -10.45 -18.11 -19.58
N ASP A 170 -10.63 -18.44 -20.86
CA ASP A 170 -10.96 -17.48 -21.93
C ASP A 170 -12.39 -16.89 -21.82
N GLU A 171 -13.35 -17.64 -21.27
CA GLU A 171 -14.70 -17.17 -21.08
C GLU A 171 -14.77 -16.09 -19.96
N GLY A 172 -15.22 -14.86 -20.32
CA GLY A 172 -15.44 -13.76 -19.38
C GLY A 172 -14.21 -12.92 -19.04
N LYS A 173 -13.07 -13.10 -19.71
CA LYS A 173 -11.82 -12.34 -19.50
C LYS A 173 -12.04 -10.82 -19.51
N GLN A 174 -12.74 -10.28 -20.51
CA GLN A 174 -13.00 -8.84 -20.63
C GLN A 174 -13.83 -8.30 -19.44
N THR A 175 -14.81 -9.07 -19.01
CA THR A 175 -15.64 -8.69 -17.86
C THR A 175 -14.83 -8.67 -16.58
N ARG A 176 -13.99 -9.67 -16.34
CA ARG A 176 -13.09 -9.72 -15.17
C ARG A 176 -12.06 -8.59 -15.17
N GLN A 177 -11.56 -8.18 -16.32
CA GLN A 177 -10.66 -7.02 -16.42
C GLN A 177 -11.37 -5.71 -16.06
N LYS A 178 -12.62 -5.50 -16.52
CA LYS A 178 -13.43 -4.33 -16.13
C LYS A 178 -13.73 -4.31 -14.63
N ILE A 179 -14.02 -5.48 -14.05
CA ILE A 179 -14.23 -5.64 -12.61
C ILE A 179 -12.95 -5.26 -11.84
N LEU A 180 -11.79 -5.74 -12.29
CA LEU A 180 -10.52 -5.41 -11.67
C LEU A 180 -10.25 -3.89 -11.73
N GLN A 181 -10.51 -3.25 -12.87
CA GLN A 181 -10.37 -1.79 -13.02
C GLN A 181 -11.28 -1.03 -12.07
N PHE A 182 -12.56 -1.44 -11.98
CA PHE A 182 -13.51 -0.85 -11.03
C PHE A 182 -13.07 -1.07 -9.57
N TRP A 183 -12.59 -2.27 -9.26
CA TRP A 183 -12.08 -2.59 -7.92
C TRP A 183 -10.82 -1.78 -7.58
N LEU A 184 -9.91 -1.57 -8.52
CA LEU A 184 -8.73 -0.70 -8.32
C LEU A 184 -9.15 0.74 -7.98
N PHE A 185 -10.17 1.25 -8.66
CA PHE A 185 -10.75 2.55 -8.33
C PHE A 185 -11.35 2.56 -6.91
N LEU A 186 -12.12 1.53 -6.54
CA LEU A 186 -12.66 1.36 -5.19
C LEU A 186 -11.55 1.29 -4.13
N TYR A 187 -10.50 0.53 -4.40
CA TYR A 187 -9.33 0.42 -3.52
C TYR A 187 -8.64 1.77 -3.30
N ALA A 188 -8.42 2.53 -4.37
CA ALA A 188 -7.84 3.87 -4.30
C ALA A 188 -8.76 4.83 -3.53
N PHE A 189 -10.07 4.76 -3.76
CA PHE A 189 -11.06 5.57 -3.04
C PHE A 189 -11.08 5.26 -1.53
N VAL A 190 -11.20 4.00 -1.14
CA VAL A 190 -11.18 3.57 0.27
C VAL A 190 -9.84 3.92 0.92
N GLY A 191 -8.72 3.68 0.23
CA GLY A 191 -7.38 4.00 0.72
C GLY A 191 -7.19 5.50 0.96
N SER A 192 -7.70 6.36 0.08
CA SER A 192 -7.63 7.82 0.26
C SER A 192 -8.47 8.30 1.46
N GLN A 193 -9.66 7.73 1.68
CA GLN A 193 -10.49 8.06 2.83
C GLN A 193 -9.87 7.57 4.15
N LEU A 194 -9.28 6.37 4.16
CA LEU A 194 -8.55 5.88 5.32
C LEU A 194 -7.29 6.70 5.58
N GLY A 195 -6.56 7.10 4.54
CA GLY A 195 -5.41 8.00 4.65
C GLY A 195 -5.81 9.34 5.30
N TRP A 196 -6.94 9.91 4.88
CA TRP A 196 -7.49 11.12 5.49
C TRP A 196 -7.89 10.91 6.95
N THR A 197 -8.48 9.78 7.29
CA THR A 197 -8.91 9.44 8.65
C THR A 197 -7.74 9.21 9.59
N LEU A 198 -6.66 8.58 9.11
CA LEU A 198 -5.48 8.23 9.91
C LEU A 198 -4.47 9.39 10.05
N ARG A 199 -4.70 10.52 9.37
CA ARG A 199 -3.81 11.70 9.52
C ARG A 199 -3.71 12.17 10.99
N PRO A 200 -2.65 12.80 11.44
CA PRO A 200 -1.46 13.19 10.68
C PRO A 200 -0.43 12.06 10.58
N PHE A 201 0.25 11.98 9.45
CA PHE A 201 1.43 11.11 9.27
C PHE A 201 2.72 11.87 9.56
N PHE A 202 2.82 13.13 9.11
CA PHE A 202 4.00 13.98 9.31
C PHE A 202 3.97 14.77 10.61
N GLY A 203 2.76 15.07 11.16
CA GLY A 203 2.59 16.09 12.18
C GLY A 203 2.82 17.51 11.63
N THR A 204 2.27 18.51 12.29
CA THR A 204 2.47 19.93 11.90
C THR A 204 3.59 20.51 12.77
N PRO A 205 4.59 21.19 12.19
CA PRO A 205 5.63 21.85 12.98
C PRO A 205 5.05 22.72 14.09
N ASN A 206 5.64 22.70 15.27
CA ASN A 206 5.23 23.49 16.44
C ASN A 206 3.83 23.21 16.99
N SER A 207 3.18 22.11 16.60
CA SER A 207 1.92 21.67 17.18
C SER A 207 2.12 20.60 18.25
N ILE A 208 1.15 20.46 19.16
CA ILE A 208 1.12 19.37 20.13
C ILE A 208 0.87 18.05 19.37
N PHE A 209 1.51 16.97 19.82
CA PHE A 209 1.27 15.65 19.27
C PHE A 209 -0.21 15.29 19.31
N GLN A 210 -0.78 14.90 18.18
CA GLN A 210 -2.15 14.41 18.04
C GLN A 210 -2.14 13.04 17.37
N LEU A 211 -2.72 12.05 18.04
CA LEU A 211 -2.83 10.70 17.44
C LEU A 211 -3.74 10.76 16.21
N PHE A 212 -4.86 11.43 16.29
CA PHE A 212 -5.77 11.69 15.17
C PHE A 212 -6.12 13.16 15.15
N ARG A 213 -6.17 13.75 13.94
CA ARG A 213 -6.61 15.13 13.77
C ARG A 213 -8.13 15.17 13.69
N GLU A 214 -8.75 16.24 14.22
CA GLU A 214 -10.19 16.45 14.09
C GLU A 214 -10.63 16.40 12.64
N ARG A 215 -11.80 15.80 12.40
CA ARG A 215 -12.34 15.57 11.06
C ARG A 215 -13.05 16.81 10.56
N GLU A 216 -12.33 17.69 9.89
CA GLU A 216 -12.92 18.77 9.12
C GLU A 216 -13.06 18.32 7.66
N GLY A 217 -14.30 18.10 7.21
CA GLY A 217 -14.61 17.70 5.84
C GLY A 217 -14.16 16.30 5.43
N ASN A 218 -14.02 16.07 4.13
CA ASN A 218 -13.48 14.85 3.56
C ASN A 218 -12.24 15.15 2.70
N PHE A 219 -11.47 14.11 2.35
CA PHE A 219 -10.23 14.24 1.56
C PHE A 219 -10.44 15.05 0.27
N TYR A 220 -11.51 14.79 -0.48
CA TYR A 220 -11.74 15.44 -1.77
C TYR A 220 -12.07 16.93 -1.64
N LEU A 221 -12.89 17.31 -0.65
CA LEU A 221 -13.18 18.71 -0.35
C LEU A 221 -11.91 19.47 0.01
N SER A 222 -11.03 18.88 0.82
CA SER A 222 -9.78 19.54 1.21
C SER A 222 -8.79 19.67 0.03
N VAL A 223 -8.76 18.70 -0.89
CA VAL A 223 -7.96 18.81 -2.11
C VAL A 223 -8.50 19.91 -3.02
N ILE A 224 -9.83 19.97 -3.23
CA ILE A 224 -10.46 21.02 -4.02
C ILE A 224 -10.20 22.41 -3.44
N GLN A 225 -10.33 22.55 -2.12
CA GLN A 225 -10.02 23.80 -1.41
C GLN A 225 -8.55 24.19 -1.57
N ALA A 226 -7.61 23.23 -1.39
CA ALA A 226 -6.19 23.49 -1.57
C ALA A 226 -5.85 23.96 -2.99
N ILE A 227 -6.43 23.32 -4.00
CA ILE A 227 -6.30 23.75 -5.41
C ILE A 227 -6.92 25.15 -5.61
N GLY A 228 -8.10 25.42 -5.04
CA GLY A 228 -8.75 26.70 -5.10
C GLY A 228 -7.88 27.82 -4.51
N TYR A 229 -7.27 27.59 -3.35
CA TYR A 229 -6.31 28.53 -2.74
C TYR A 229 -5.07 28.76 -3.63
N MET A 230 -4.53 27.71 -4.25
CA MET A 230 -3.37 27.85 -5.17
C MET A 230 -3.72 28.64 -6.43
N LEU A 231 -4.97 28.54 -6.90
CA LEU A 231 -5.46 29.28 -8.08
C LEU A 231 -5.96 30.69 -7.74
N GLY A 232 -5.86 31.12 -6.47
CA GLY A 232 -6.24 32.47 -6.04
C GLY A 232 -7.73 32.67 -5.75
N PHE A 233 -8.53 31.62 -5.75
CA PHE A 233 -9.92 31.67 -5.30
C PHE A 233 -9.96 31.69 -3.77
N ARG A 234 -10.05 32.89 -3.18
CA ARG A 234 -10.38 33.07 -1.76
C ARG A 234 -11.90 32.93 -1.61
N SER A 235 -12.37 31.87 -0.95
CA SER A 235 -13.72 31.83 -0.39
C SER A 235 -13.69 32.32 1.05
#